data_65fa66bd27762815f6779a880cf5e64a
#
_entry.id   65fa66bd27762815f6779a880cf5e64a
#
_cell.length_a   1.000
_cell.length_b   1.000
_cell.length_c   1.000
_cell.angle_alpha   90.00
_cell.angle_beta   90.00
_cell.angle_gamma   90.00
#
_symmetry.space_group_name_H-M   'P 1'
#
loop_
_entity.id
_entity.type
_entity.pdbx_description
1 polymer ?
#
loop_
_entity_poly.entity_id
_entity_poly.type
_entity_poly.pdbx_seq_one_letter_code
_entity_poly.pdbx_strand_id
1 'polypeptide(L)'
;TLQEFVPLARARGETSRAQRWTDYATALRAALDKSGWDGKWFRRAYYDDGTALGSASSDECRIDAIAQSWSVLSGVAQAEHARQAMNSVEEQLIRRELGLALLFTPPFDHTALDPGYIKGYPPGLRENGGQYTHAALWSVMAWAELGQGARAAELLGMLNPINRTSTRTDVYRYKVEPYVVCADVYSVAPHVGRGGWTWYTGSAGWMYRAGLESVLGLRVQGDKLKLRPCVPEHWPRAQISYRHRTARYEIVLENPGRSSCGIASLELDGQMLPRGTDTIELTDDGSTHQVRVTLGIPQPVAASEARAGLEQAQAAQ
;
A
#
# COMPACT_ATOMS: atom_id res chain seq x y z
N THR A 1 11.09 -0.31 10.10
CA THR A 1 11.91 0.58 10.99
C THR A 1 13.36 0.13 11.05
N LEU A 2 13.70 -1.08 11.53
CA LEU A 2 15.11 -1.51 11.67
C LEU A 2 15.89 -1.38 10.36
N GLN A 3 15.36 -1.93 9.26
CA GLN A 3 16.01 -1.89 7.94
C GLN A 3 16.21 -0.46 7.41
N GLU A 4 15.32 0.47 7.73
CA GLU A 4 15.43 1.88 7.33
C GLU A 4 16.47 2.65 8.14
N PHE A 5 16.67 2.27 9.40
CA PHE A 5 17.66 2.89 10.27
C PHE A 5 19.09 2.33 10.11
N VAL A 6 19.26 1.12 9.58
CA VAL A 6 20.59 0.52 9.32
C VAL A 6 21.47 1.43 8.44
N PRO A 7 20.99 2.00 7.30
CA PRO A 7 21.80 2.91 6.48
C PRO A 7 22.24 4.18 7.25
N LEU A 8 21.36 4.72 8.09
CA LEU A 8 21.66 5.90 8.90
C LEU A 8 22.75 5.61 9.94
N ALA A 9 22.68 4.45 10.60
CA ALA A 9 23.74 4.02 11.54
C ALA A 9 25.08 3.85 10.81
N ARG A 10 25.09 3.26 9.61
CA ARG A 10 26.29 3.13 8.78
C ARG A 10 26.88 4.48 8.38
N ALA A 11 26.03 5.42 7.93
CA ALA A 11 26.47 6.77 7.56
C ALA A 11 27.09 7.54 8.74
N ARG A 12 26.70 7.21 9.98
CA ARG A 12 27.28 7.77 11.19
C ARG A 12 28.52 7.01 11.72
N GLY A 13 28.99 5.99 11.00
CA GLY A 13 30.10 5.15 11.44
C GLY A 13 29.76 4.15 12.54
N GLU A 14 28.49 3.99 12.90
CA GLU A 14 28.02 3.10 13.97
C GLU A 14 27.83 1.65 13.45
N THR A 15 28.89 1.07 12.90
CA THR A 15 28.86 -0.23 12.20
C THR A 15 28.36 -1.38 13.06
N SER A 16 28.79 -1.44 14.33
CA SER A 16 28.34 -2.48 15.28
C SER A 16 26.86 -2.40 15.58
N ARG A 17 26.28 -1.18 15.65
CA ARG A 17 24.85 -0.96 15.82
C ARG A 17 24.08 -1.40 14.57
N ALA A 18 24.55 -1.01 13.40
CA ALA A 18 23.98 -1.41 12.12
C ALA A 18 23.95 -2.94 11.97
N GLN A 19 25.02 -3.63 12.37
CA GLN A 19 25.09 -5.09 12.33
C GLN A 19 24.08 -5.73 13.29
N ARG A 20 24.03 -5.31 14.57
CA ARG A 20 23.04 -5.82 15.54
C ARG A 20 21.60 -5.66 15.05
N TRP A 21 21.28 -4.51 14.43
CA TRP A 21 19.94 -4.28 13.89
C TRP A 21 19.61 -5.16 12.68
N THR A 22 20.60 -5.42 11.84
CA THR A 22 20.47 -6.35 10.71
C THR A 22 20.21 -7.77 11.19
N ASP A 23 21.00 -8.24 12.16
CA ASP A 23 20.89 -9.59 12.73
C ASP A 23 19.54 -9.77 13.44
N TYR A 24 19.13 -8.77 14.23
CA TYR A 24 17.84 -8.79 14.91
C TYR A 24 16.67 -8.77 13.92
N ALA A 25 16.73 -7.95 12.87
CA ALA A 25 15.69 -7.94 11.82
C ALA A 25 15.56 -9.29 11.11
N THR A 26 16.68 -9.97 10.88
CA THR A 26 16.71 -11.32 10.29
C THR A 26 16.10 -12.35 11.22
N ALA A 27 16.48 -12.34 12.50
CA ALA A 27 15.93 -13.24 13.51
C ALA A 27 14.41 -13.01 13.71
N LEU A 28 13.99 -11.74 13.76
CA LEU A 28 12.58 -11.38 13.89
C LEU A 28 11.76 -11.85 12.69
N ARG A 29 12.27 -11.70 11.46
CA ARG A 29 11.62 -12.22 10.25
C ARG A 29 11.40 -13.72 10.33
N ALA A 30 12.43 -14.48 10.72
CA ALA A 30 12.33 -15.93 10.87
C ALA A 30 11.33 -16.33 11.97
N ALA A 31 11.29 -15.61 13.09
CA ALA A 31 10.34 -15.84 14.17
C ALA A 31 8.89 -15.56 13.74
N LEU A 32 8.66 -14.47 13.00
CA LEU A 32 7.34 -14.12 12.48
C LEU A 32 6.83 -15.12 11.44
N ASP A 33 7.70 -15.59 10.55
CA ASP A 33 7.33 -16.63 9.59
C ASP A 33 6.99 -17.95 10.29
N LYS A 34 7.77 -18.34 11.28
CA LYS A 34 7.56 -19.58 12.05
C LYS A 34 6.32 -19.54 12.95
N SER A 35 6.11 -18.45 13.69
CA SER A 35 5.08 -18.35 14.72
C SER A 35 3.83 -17.60 14.25
N GLY A 36 3.99 -16.64 13.32
CA GLY A 36 2.90 -15.81 12.82
C GLY A 36 2.11 -16.48 11.70
N TRP A 37 2.74 -17.33 10.87
CA TRP A 37 2.06 -17.95 9.74
C TRP A 37 1.07 -19.05 10.18
N ASP A 38 -0.16 -18.99 9.68
CA ASP A 38 -1.26 -19.90 10.03
C ASP A 38 -1.72 -20.79 8.85
N GLY A 39 -0.82 -21.01 7.90
CA GLY A 39 -1.07 -21.83 6.70
C GLY A 39 -1.68 -21.08 5.51
N LYS A 40 -2.50 -20.05 5.75
CA LYS A 40 -3.10 -19.22 4.69
C LYS A 40 -2.95 -17.72 4.92
N TRP A 41 -2.75 -17.29 6.14
CA TRP A 41 -2.56 -15.89 6.52
C TRP A 41 -1.73 -15.76 7.80
N PHE A 42 -1.35 -14.56 8.18
CA PHE A 42 -0.63 -14.30 9.42
C PHE A 42 -1.60 -14.09 10.59
N ARG A 43 -1.30 -14.69 11.72
CA ARG A 43 -2.00 -14.45 12.99
C ARG A 43 -1.84 -13.01 13.41
N ARG A 44 -2.84 -12.47 14.10
CA ARG A 44 -2.78 -11.12 14.64
C ARG A 44 -1.89 -11.01 15.86
N ALA A 45 -2.07 -11.94 16.81
CA ALA A 45 -1.40 -11.94 18.10
C ALA A 45 -1.60 -13.29 18.79
N TYR A 46 -1.22 -13.32 20.06
CA TYR A 46 -1.53 -14.40 21.00
C TYR A 46 -2.08 -13.80 22.29
N TYR A 47 -2.99 -14.49 22.95
CA TYR A 47 -3.41 -14.22 24.32
C TYR A 47 -2.30 -14.63 25.30
N ASP A 48 -2.40 -14.21 26.55
CA ASP A 48 -1.41 -14.48 27.59
C ASP A 48 -1.26 -15.99 27.89
N ASP A 49 -2.31 -16.79 27.67
CA ASP A 49 -2.29 -18.24 27.77
C ASP A 49 -1.71 -18.97 26.55
N GLY A 50 -1.25 -18.21 25.53
CA GLY A 50 -0.71 -18.74 24.29
C GLY A 50 -1.76 -19.09 23.22
N THR A 51 -3.03 -18.88 23.47
CA THR A 51 -4.10 -19.07 22.46
C THR A 51 -3.93 -18.08 21.31
N ALA A 52 -3.98 -18.55 20.08
CA ALA A 52 -3.82 -17.73 18.91
C ALA A 52 -5.03 -16.82 18.67
N LEU A 53 -4.75 -15.57 18.28
CA LEU A 53 -5.74 -14.59 17.81
C LEU A 53 -5.50 -14.29 16.34
N GLY A 54 -6.56 -14.24 15.55
CA GLY A 54 -6.46 -14.07 14.09
C GLY A 54 -6.04 -15.35 13.37
N SER A 55 -6.41 -16.49 13.91
CA SER A 55 -6.11 -17.84 13.40
C SER A 55 -7.34 -18.48 12.79
N ALA A 56 -7.14 -19.37 11.83
CA ALA A 56 -8.18 -20.21 11.27
C ALA A 56 -8.90 -21.06 12.32
N SER A 57 -8.24 -21.35 13.45
CA SER A 57 -8.79 -22.06 14.59
C SER A 57 -9.59 -21.20 15.56
N SER A 58 -9.57 -19.87 15.41
CA SER A 58 -10.34 -18.95 16.25
C SER A 58 -11.81 -18.96 15.84
N ASP A 59 -12.73 -18.89 16.79
CA ASP A 59 -14.17 -18.78 16.50
C ASP A 59 -14.53 -17.37 16.03
N GLU A 60 -13.94 -16.36 16.65
CA GLU A 60 -14.09 -14.94 16.33
C GLU A 60 -12.72 -14.33 15.97
N CYS A 61 -12.69 -13.28 15.18
CA CYS A 61 -11.46 -12.67 14.65
C CYS A 61 -10.53 -13.73 14.03
N ARG A 62 -11.03 -14.50 13.07
CA ARG A 62 -10.26 -15.58 12.42
C ARG A 62 -9.16 -15.04 11.53
N ILE A 63 -9.41 -13.92 10.85
CA ILE A 63 -8.44 -13.21 9.99
C ILE A 63 -8.55 -11.72 10.25
N ASP A 64 -7.41 -11.02 10.31
CA ASP A 64 -7.30 -9.59 10.54
C ASP A 64 -6.50 -8.93 9.41
N ALA A 65 -7.04 -7.86 8.82
CA ALA A 65 -6.44 -7.15 7.68
C ALA A 65 -5.09 -6.51 8.01
N ILE A 66 -4.87 -6.07 9.25
CA ILE A 66 -3.64 -5.38 9.67
C ILE A 66 -2.45 -6.34 9.58
N ALA A 67 -2.59 -7.55 10.11
CA ALA A 67 -1.52 -8.54 10.07
C ALA A 67 -1.11 -8.86 8.62
N GLN A 68 -2.08 -9.00 7.72
CA GLN A 68 -1.82 -9.31 6.31
C GLN A 68 -1.18 -8.13 5.59
N SER A 69 -1.76 -6.94 5.71
CA SER A 69 -1.24 -5.75 5.04
C SER A 69 0.19 -5.42 5.49
N TRP A 70 0.46 -5.48 6.79
CA TRP A 70 1.78 -5.18 7.32
C TRP A 70 2.80 -6.29 7.12
N SER A 71 2.39 -7.54 6.91
CA SER A 71 3.31 -8.59 6.47
C SER A 71 3.96 -8.27 5.12
N VAL A 72 3.21 -7.62 4.23
CA VAL A 72 3.68 -7.10 2.93
C VAL A 72 4.46 -5.81 3.11
N LEU A 73 3.86 -4.79 3.71
CA LEU A 73 4.43 -3.43 3.80
C LEU A 73 5.73 -3.36 4.58
N SER A 74 5.92 -4.21 5.58
CA SER A 74 7.17 -4.32 6.33
C SER A 74 8.24 -5.15 5.61
N GLY A 75 7.87 -5.87 4.54
CA GLY A 75 8.76 -6.79 3.83
C GLY A 75 9.14 -8.02 4.65
N VAL A 76 8.37 -8.35 5.71
CA VAL A 76 8.66 -9.50 6.57
C VAL A 76 8.26 -10.82 5.94
N ALA A 77 7.14 -10.85 5.21
CA ALA A 77 6.63 -12.05 4.57
C ALA A 77 7.48 -12.46 3.37
N GLN A 78 7.63 -13.77 3.19
CA GLN A 78 8.10 -14.33 1.92
C GLN A 78 7.09 -14.03 0.81
N ALA A 79 7.57 -13.90 -0.43
CA ALA A 79 6.74 -13.45 -1.55
C ALA A 79 5.47 -14.31 -1.78
N GLU A 80 5.56 -15.62 -1.54
CA GLU A 80 4.42 -16.53 -1.64
C GLU A 80 3.42 -16.30 -0.51
N HIS A 81 3.89 -16.26 0.75
CA HIS A 81 3.05 -15.97 1.91
C HIS A 81 2.38 -14.60 1.82
N ALA A 82 3.12 -13.59 1.34
CA ALA A 82 2.58 -12.24 1.11
C ALA A 82 1.40 -12.26 0.15
N ARG A 83 1.53 -12.94 -1.00
CA ARG A 83 0.45 -13.07 -1.98
C ARG A 83 -0.73 -13.86 -1.43
N GLN A 84 -0.46 -14.97 -0.75
CA GLN A 84 -1.51 -15.82 -0.17
C GLN A 84 -2.26 -15.09 0.95
N ALA A 85 -1.56 -14.39 1.84
CA ALA A 85 -2.17 -13.58 2.89
C ALA A 85 -3.11 -12.51 2.33
N MET A 86 -2.68 -11.78 1.29
CA MET A 86 -3.53 -10.78 0.66
C MET A 86 -4.69 -11.39 -0.14
N ASN A 87 -4.53 -12.56 -0.75
CA ASN A 87 -5.66 -13.30 -1.34
C ASN A 87 -6.68 -13.71 -0.27
N SER A 88 -6.22 -14.10 0.93
CA SER A 88 -7.13 -14.37 2.06
C SER A 88 -7.87 -13.11 2.54
N VAL A 89 -7.25 -11.93 2.52
CA VAL A 89 -7.95 -10.64 2.74
C VAL A 89 -9.05 -10.46 1.69
N GLU A 90 -8.72 -10.68 0.42
CA GLU A 90 -9.66 -10.56 -0.69
C GLU A 90 -10.89 -11.45 -0.49
N GLU A 91 -10.68 -12.71 -0.16
CA GLU A 91 -11.74 -13.71 -0.01
C GLU A 91 -12.56 -13.51 1.26
N GLN A 92 -11.93 -13.14 2.37
CA GLN A 92 -12.55 -13.15 3.69
C GLN A 92 -13.01 -11.76 4.16
N LEU A 93 -12.40 -10.67 3.69
CA LEU A 93 -12.63 -9.34 4.24
C LEU A 93 -13.20 -8.33 3.23
N ILE A 94 -13.01 -8.55 1.92
CA ILE A 94 -13.58 -7.64 0.92
C ILE A 94 -15.00 -8.07 0.57
N ARG A 95 -15.95 -7.21 0.85
CA ARG A 95 -17.38 -7.39 0.60
C ARG A 95 -17.84 -6.43 -0.50
N ARG A 96 -17.61 -6.81 -1.77
CA ARG A 96 -17.91 -5.94 -2.93
C ARG A 96 -19.38 -5.56 -3.02
N GLU A 97 -20.26 -6.50 -2.73
CA GLU A 97 -21.70 -6.32 -2.74
C GLU A 97 -22.18 -5.26 -1.73
N LEU A 98 -21.42 -5.04 -0.68
CA LEU A 98 -21.66 -4.04 0.36
C LEU A 98 -20.76 -2.80 0.20
N GLY A 99 -19.75 -2.89 -0.67
CA GLY A 99 -18.70 -1.89 -0.82
C GLY A 99 -17.81 -1.75 0.42
N LEU A 100 -17.58 -2.83 1.17
CA LEU A 100 -16.86 -2.82 2.45
C LEU A 100 -15.55 -3.60 2.42
N ALA A 101 -14.56 -3.08 3.15
CA ALA A 101 -13.33 -3.80 3.50
C ALA A 101 -13.27 -3.96 5.01
N LEU A 102 -13.58 -5.14 5.51
CA LEU A 102 -13.66 -5.42 6.94
C LEU A 102 -12.26 -5.39 7.58
N LEU A 103 -12.19 -4.94 8.83
CA LEU A 103 -10.96 -5.01 9.60
C LEU A 103 -10.61 -6.46 9.92
N PHE A 104 -11.59 -7.22 10.44
CA PHE A 104 -11.49 -8.65 10.71
C PHE A 104 -12.86 -9.31 10.69
N THR A 105 -12.89 -10.63 10.67
CA THR A 105 -14.12 -11.41 10.68
C THR A 105 -13.92 -12.76 11.37
N PRO A 106 -14.96 -13.33 12.05
CA PRO A 106 -16.16 -12.65 12.57
C PRO A 106 -15.81 -11.59 13.63
N PRO A 107 -16.71 -10.63 13.90
CA PRO A 107 -16.52 -9.70 15.02
C PRO A 107 -16.58 -10.42 16.36
N PHE A 108 -16.03 -9.82 17.42
CA PHE A 108 -16.17 -10.31 18.78
C PHE A 108 -17.59 -10.06 19.30
N ASP A 109 -18.20 -11.09 19.87
CA ASP A 109 -19.53 -11.06 20.48
C ASP A 109 -19.61 -12.00 21.69
N HIS A 110 -19.22 -13.26 21.51
CA HIS A 110 -19.43 -14.32 22.49
C HIS A 110 -18.15 -14.89 23.11
N THR A 111 -16.95 -14.55 22.58
CA THR A 111 -15.70 -15.13 23.08
C THR A 111 -15.55 -14.97 24.60
N ALA A 112 -15.16 -16.04 25.28
CA ALA A 112 -14.83 -16.03 26.70
C ALA A 112 -13.48 -15.34 26.98
N LEU A 113 -12.58 -15.28 25.96
CA LEU A 113 -11.30 -14.61 26.06
C LEU A 113 -11.48 -13.09 26.00
N ASP A 114 -10.59 -12.36 26.61
CA ASP A 114 -10.60 -10.90 26.62
C ASP A 114 -9.64 -10.34 25.56
N PRO A 115 -10.15 -9.91 24.38
CA PRO A 115 -9.34 -9.28 23.35
C PRO A 115 -9.04 -7.79 23.65
N GLY A 116 -9.32 -7.34 24.87
CA GLY A 116 -9.20 -5.93 25.28
C GLY A 116 -10.40 -5.07 24.85
N TYR A 117 -10.17 -3.77 24.75
CA TYR A 117 -11.22 -2.77 24.53
C TYR A 117 -12.05 -2.98 23.24
N ILE A 118 -11.54 -3.72 22.27
CA ILE A 118 -12.21 -3.95 20.98
C ILE A 118 -13.57 -4.60 21.16
N LYS A 119 -13.68 -5.57 22.09
CA LYS A 119 -14.95 -6.23 22.43
C LYS A 119 -15.99 -5.27 23.05
N GLY A 120 -15.57 -4.11 23.53
CA GLY A 120 -16.48 -3.08 24.05
C GLY A 120 -17.31 -2.38 22.98
N TYR A 121 -16.92 -2.48 21.70
CA TYR A 121 -17.74 -2.01 20.57
C TYR A 121 -18.72 -3.11 20.16
N PRO A 122 -19.98 -2.75 19.83
CA PRO A 122 -20.90 -3.71 19.23
C PRO A 122 -20.32 -4.38 17.99
N PRO A 123 -20.68 -5.65 17.71
CA PRO A 123 -20.25 -6.34 16.50
C PRO A 123 -20.47 -5.52 15.23
N GLY A 124 -19.46 -5.45 14.37
CA GLY A 124 -19.51 -4.75 13.10
C GLY A 124 -19.30 -3.24 13.16
N LEU A 125 -19.00 -2.68 14.33
CA LEU A 125 -18.72 -1.25 14.51
C LEU A 125 -17.23 -1.05 14.82
N ARG A 126 -16.69 0.04 14.28
CA ARG A 126 -15.31 0.49 14.50
C ARG A 126 -14.30 -0.66 14.33
N GLU A 127 -13.42 -0.84 15.33
CA GLU A 127 -12.42 -1.91 15.32
C GLU A 127 -13.02 -3.29 15.50
N ASN A 128 -14.27 -3.42 15.95
CA ASN A 128 -14.91 -4.74 16.14
C ASN A 128 -15.56 -5.26 14.85
N GLY A 129 -14.75 -5.52 13.82
CA GLY A 129 -15.20 -6.16 12.58
C GLY A 129 -15.90 -5.23 11.59
N GLY A 130 -15.99 -3.92 11.86
CA GLY A 130 -16.39 -2.93 10.87
C GLY A 130 -15.33 -2.71 9.79
N GLN A 131 -15.63 -1.89 8.77
CA GLN A 131 -14.57 -1.34 7.94
C GLN A 131 -13.85 -0.26 8.75
N TYR A 132 -12.67 -0.51 9.23
CA TYR A 132 -11.82 0.52 9.81
C TYR A 132 -10.99 1.14 8.68
N THR A 133 -11.39 2.34 8.24
CA THR A 133 -10.91 2.94 6.99
C THR A 133 -9.39 3.09 6.94
N HIS A 134 -8.76 3.44 8.05
CA HIS A 134 -7.31 3.55 8.18
C HIS A 134 -6.62 2.21 7.82
N ALA A 135 -7.06 1.11 8.41
CA ALA A 135 -6.49 -0.21 8.15
C ALA A 135 -6.82 -0.72 6.73
N ALA A 136 -8.02 -0.41 6.23
CA ALA A 136 -8.40 -0.74 4.85
C ALA A 136 -7.48 -0.07 3.81
N LEU A 137 -7.01 1.14 4.09
CA LEU A 137 -6.04 1.84 3.23
C LEU A 137 -4.66 1.17 3.23
N TRP A 138 -4.25 0.52 4.32
CA TRP A 138 -3.03 -0.30 4.31
C TRP A 138 -3.16 -1.51 3.39
N SER A 139 -4.37 -2.07 3.22
CA SER A 139 -4.60 -3.13 2.23
C SER A 139 -4.48 -2.63 0.79
N VAL A 140 -4.91 -1.39 0.51
CA VAL A 140 -4.65 -0.73 -0.79
C VAL A 140 -3.14 -0.64 -1.06
N MET A 141 -2.38 -0.17 -0.07
CA MET A 141 -0.93 -0.03 -0.18
C MET A 141 -0.24 -1.38 -0.36
N ALA A 142 -0.70 -2.42 0.35
CA ALA A 142 -0.16 -3.77 0.24
C ALA A 142 -0.41 -4.36 -1.16
N TRP A 143 -1.61 -4.18 -1.73
CA TRP A 143 -1.89 -4.59 -3.12
C TRP A 143 -1.00 -3.86 -4.13
N ALA A 144 -0.77 -2.56 -3.94
CA ALA A 144 0.13 -1.78 -4.79
C ALA A 144 1.58 -2.28 -4.68
N GLU A 145 2.06 -2.60 -3.47
CA GLU A 145 3.40 -3.14 -3.26
C GLU A 145 3.60 -4.51 -3.94
N LEU A 146 2.52 -5.32 -4.01
CA LEU A 146 2.50 -6.59 -4.75
C LEU A 146 2.30 -6.44 -6.27
N GLY A 147 2.25 -5.21 -6.80
CA GLY A 147 2.07 -4.93 -8.23
C GLY A 147 0.63 -5.18 -8.75
N GLN A 148 -0.37 -5.24 -7.86
CA GLN A 148 -1.76 -5.53 -8.20
C GLN A 148 -2.57 -4.22 -8.36
N GLY A 149 -2.24 -3.41 -9.38
CA GLY A 149 -2.79 -2.07 -9.58
C GLY A 149 -4.31 -2.03 -9.72
N ALA A 150 -4.90 -3.01 -10.39
CA ALA A 150 -6.36 -3.10 -10.52
C ALA A 150 -7.04 -3.26 -9.16
N ARG A 151 -6.54 -4.17 -8.30
CA ARG A 151 -7.08 -4.40 -6.95
C ARG A 151 -6.85 -3.21 -6.02
N ALA A 152 -5.67 -2.60 -6.08
CA ALA A 152 -5.36 -1.41 -5.30
C ALA A 152 -6.30 -0.24 -5.63
N ALA A 153 -6.49 0.05 -6.91
CA ALA A 153 -7.36 1.14 -7.35
C ALA A 153 -8.85 0.85 -7.11
N GLU A 154 -9.32 -0.38 -7.33
CA GLU A 154 -10.68 -0.80 -7.00
C GLU A 154 -10.97 -0.58 -5.52
N LEU A 155 -10.10 -1.09 -4.64
CA LEU A 155 -10.26 -0.94 -3.20
C LEU A 155 -10.21 0.53 -2.77
N LEU A 156 -9.28 1.33 -3.30
CA LEU A 156 -9.24 2.77 -3.05
C LEU A 156 -10.55 3.45 -3.49
N GLY A 157 -11.09 3.05 -4.64
CA GLY A 157 -12.40 3.52 -5.14
C GLY A 157 -13.56 3.15 -4.21
N MET A 158 -13.56 1.93 -3.66
CA MET A 158 -14.56 1.48 -2.68
C MET A 158 -14.50 2.29 -1.38
N LEU A 159 -13.31 2.72 -0.95
CA LEU A 159 -13.11 3.50 0.27
C LEU A 159 -13.39 4.99 0.07
N ASN A 160 -13.45 5.47 -1.18
CA ASN A 160 -13.66 6.87 -1.50
C ASN A 160 -15.10 7.31 -1.13
N PRO A 161 -15.28 8.32 -0.25
CA PRO A 161 -16.60 8.79 0.18
C PRO A 161 -17.45 9.30 -0.98
N ILE A 162 -16.85 9.86 -2.04
CA ILE A 162 -17.59 10.34 -3.24
C ILE A 162 -18.34 9.17 -3.89
N ASN A 163 -17.70 8.00 -4.03
CA ASN A 163 -18.32 6.83 -4.66
C ASN A 163 -19.43 6.21 -3.79
N ARG A 164 -19.41 6.47 -2.48
CA ARG A 164 -20.46 6.02 -1.54
C ARG A 164 -21.67 6.94 -1.46
N THR A 165 -21.66 8.01 -2.22
CA THR A 165 -22.72 9.03 -2.24
C THR A 165 -23.14 9.38 -3.65
N SER A 166 -22.92 8.47 -4.61
CA SER A 166 -23.22 8.68 -6.04
C SER A 166 -24.71 8.68 -6.35
N THR A 167 -25.49 7.98 -5.54
CA THR A 167 -26.96 7.90 -5.71
C THR A 167 -27.67 8.34 -4.43
N ARG A 168 -28.95 8.70 -4.56
CA ARG A 168 -29.80 9.06 -3.40
C ARG A 168 -29.86 7.92 -2.37
N THR A 169 -29.93 6.68 -2.81
CA THR A 169 -29.93 5.49 -1.94
C THR A 169 -28.61 5.37 -1.17
N ASP A 170 -27.48 5.61 -1.83
CA ASP A 170 -26.17 5.54 -1.18
C ASP A 170 -26.01 6.65 -0.15
N VAL A 171 -26.47 7.87 -0.43
CA VAL A 171 -26.49 8.98 0.54
C VAL A 171 -27.31 8.60 1.79
N TYR A 172 -28.50 8.02 1.61
CA TYR A 172 -29.35 7.60 2.73
C TYR A 172 -28.74 6.43 3.53
N ARG A 173 -27.93 5.60 2.89
CA ARG A 173 -27.22 4.50 3.54
C ARG A 173 -25.99 4.99 4.28
N TYR A 174 -25.13 5.77 3.59
CA TYR A 174 -23.83 6.21 4.11
C TYR A 174 -23.96 7.26 5.21
N LYS A 175 -24.84 8.26 5.07
CA LYS A 175 -25.17 9.29 6.08
C LYS A 175 -24.00 10.11 6.59
N VAL A 176 -22.97 10.26 5.79
CA VAL A 176 -21.75 11.02 6.08
C VAL A 176 -21.53 12.01 4.95
N GLU A 177 -20.80 13.08 5.20
CA GLU A 177 -20.45 14.08 4.20
C GLU A 177 -19.66 13.44 3.05
N PRO A 178 -20.02 13.72 1.78
CA PRO A 178 -19.42 13.05 0.62
C PRO A 178 -17.97 13.45 0.32
N TYR A 179 -17.44 14.43 1.03
CA TYR A 179 -16.10 14.98 0.86
C TYR A 179 -15.18 14.77 2.06
N VAL A 180 -15.63 14.02 3.08
CA VAL A 180 -14.81 13.70 4.24
C VAL A 180 -14.60 12.18 4.38
N VAL A 181 -13.44 11.80 4.87
CA VAL A 181 -13.13 10.40 5.17
C VAL A 181 -13.60 10.08 6.57
N CYS A 182 -14.46 9.07 6.72
CA CYS A 182 -14.88 8.58 8.01
C CYS A 182 -13.85 7.61 8.61
N ALA A 183 -13.89 7.47 9.93
CA ALA A 183 -13.03 6.52 10.65
C ALA A 183 -13.39 5.07 10.30
N ASP A 184 -14.70 4.79 10.22
CA ASP A 184 -15.23 3.45 10.02
C ASP A 184 -16.54 3.46 9.24
N VAL A 185 -16.91 2.31 8.70
CA VAL A 185 -18.22 2.04 8.10
C VAL A 185 -18.76 0.75 8.72
N TYR A 186 -20.01 0.80 9.15
CA TYR A 186 -20.66 -0.31 9.87
C TYR A 186 -20.91 -1.50 8.93
N SER A 187 -20.71 -2.72 9.43
CA SER A 187 -20.76 -3.92 8.62
C SER A 187 -21.92 -4.87 8.93
N VAL A 188 -22.71 -4.59 9.96
CA VAL A 188 -23.84 -5.45 10.39
C VAL A 188 -25.17 -4.71 10.38
N ALA A 189 -26.27 -5.48 10.19
CA ALA A 189 -27.63 -4.97 10.23
C ALA A 189 -27.94 -4.36 11.62
N PRO A 190 -28.83 -3.34 11.71
CA PRO A 190 -29.53 -2.70 10.60
C PRO A 190 -28.76 -1.57 9.89
N HIS A 191 -27.49 -1.37 10.22
CA HIS A 191 -26.71 -0.18 9.85
C HIS A 191 -25.61 -0.45 8.80
N VAL A 192 -25.70 -1.53 8.04
CA VAL A 192 -24.71 -1.89 7.02
C VAL A 192 -24.50 -0.73 6.03
N GLY A 193 -23.23 -0.34 5.87
CA GLY A 193 -22.81 0.71 4.94
C GLY A 193 -22.93 2.14 5.50
N ARG A 194 -23.41 2.30 6.75
CA ARG A 194 -23.41 3.60 7.42
C ARG A 194 -22.01 3.99 7.87
N GLY A 195 -21.56 5.19 7.51
CA GLY A 195 -20.32 5.77 8.01
C GLY A 195 -20.43 6.16 9.48
N GLY A 196 -19.35 5.92 10.22
CA GLY A 196 -19.22 6.29 11.63
C GLY A 196 -18.65 7.71 11.80
N TRP A 197 -17.63 7.88 12.65
CA TRP A 197 -17.05 9.18 12.91
C TRP A 197 -16.45 9.81 11.66
N THR A 198 -16.77 11.07 11.42
CA THR A 198 -16.32 11.86 10.27
C THR A 198 -15.18 12.80 10.64
N TRP A 199 -14.56 13.42 9.62
CA TRP A 199 -13.44 14.34 9.80
C TRP A 199 -12.24 13.69 10.51
N TYR A 200 -12.03 12.39 10.25
CA TYR A 200 -10.97 11.63 10.88
C TYR A 200 -9.67 11.78 10.09
N THR A 201 -8.81 12.69 10.56
CA THR A 201 -7.60 13.15 9.84
C THR A 201 -6.59 12.03 9.57
N GLY A 202 -6.47 11.03 10.46
CA GLY A 202 -5.61 9.88 10.25
C GLY A 202 -6.00 9.08 9.01
N SER A 203 -7.28 8.75 8.87
CA SER A 203 -7.78 8.05 7.68
C SER A 203 -7.65 8.88 6.42
N ALA A 204 -7.93 10.19 6.48
CA ALA A 204 -7.77 11.11 5.35
C ALA A 204 -6.30 11.19 4.89
N GLY A 205 -5.37 11.33 5.82
CA GLY A 205 -3.94 11.35 5.53
C GLY A 205 -3.47 10.05 4.85
N TRP A 206 -3.92 8.90 5.34
CA TRP A 206 -3.60 7.61 4.71
C TRP A 206 -4.27 7.44 3.34
N MET A 207 -5.49 7.95 3.13
CA MET A 207 -6.13 7.92 1.81
C MET A 207 -5.34 8.75 0.80
N TYR A 208 -4.91 9.94 1.17
CA TYR A 208 -4.05 10.78 0.34
C TYR A 208 -2.74 10.06 -0.01
N ARG A 209 -2.05 9.49 0.99
CA ARG A 209 -0.80 8.75 0.78
C ARG A 209 -1.00 7.50 -0.06
N ALA A 210 -2.05 6.72 0.18
CA ALA A 210 -2.33 5.53 -0.62
C ALA A 210 -2.53 5.87 -2.10
N GLY A 211 -3.28 6.94 -2.39
CA GLY A 211 -3.47 7.41 -3.76
C GLY A 211 -2.18 7.93 -4.40
N LEU A 212 -1.48 8.82 -3.71
CA LEU A 212 -0.30 9.48 -4.26
C LEU A 212 0.94 8.57 -4.26
N GLU A 213 1.26 7.96 -3.10
CA GLU A 213 2.52 7.24 -2.92
C GLU A 213 2.46 5.78 -3.39
N SER A 214 1.27 5.15 -3.39
CA SER A 214 1.14 3.73 -3.72
C SER A 214 0.50 3.50 -5.09
N VAL A 215 -0.58 4.19 -5.44
CA VAL A 215 -1.23 4.03 -6.75
C VAL A 215 -0.49 4.85 -7.82
N LEU A 216 -0.36 6.16 -7.63
CA LEU A 216 0.38 7.02 -8.56
C LEU A 216 1.90 6.84 -8.45
N GLY A 217 2.37 6.34 -7.31
CA GLY A 217 3.76 5.93 -7.11
C GLY A 217 4.75 7.06 -6.85
N LEU A 218 4.30 8.24 -6.41
CA LEU A 218 5.16 9.36 -6.07
C LEU A 218 5.65 9.28 -4.63
N ARG A 219 6.93 9.04 -4.43
CA ARG A 219 7.55 9.00 -3.09
C ARG A 219 8.69 10.00 -3.02
N VAL A 220 8.52 11.03 -2.21
CA VAL A 220 9.55 12.05 -1.97
C VAL A 220 10.31 11.74 -0.69
N GLN A 221 11.64 11.72 -0.78
CA GLN A 221 12.53 11.54 0.36
C GLN A 221 13.71 12.51 0.26
N GLY A 222 13.68 13.56 1.05
CA GLY A 222 14.61 14.68 0.91
C GLY A 222 14.42 15.37 -0.43
N ASP A 223 15.49 15.44 -1.20
CA ASP A 223 15.55 15.98 -2.57
C ASP A 223 15.48 14.90 -3.65
N LYS A 224 14.98 13.71 -3.31
CA LYS A 224 14.78 12.61 -4.26
C LYS A 224 13.30 12.33 -4.46
N LEU A 225 12.89 12.28 -5.71
CA LEU A 225 11.57 11.81 -6.13
C LEU A 225 11.71 10.41 -6.72
N LYS A 226 11.23 9.42 -5.97
CA LYS A 226 11.15 8.04 -6.45
C LYS A 226 9.78 7.77 -7.06
N LEU A 227 9.76 7.16 -8.25
CA LEU A 227 8.58 6.84 -9.02
C LEU A 227 8.36 5.31 -9.02
N ARG A 228 7.23 4.86 -8.48
CA ARG A 228 6.83 3.43 -8.47
C ARG A 228 5.33 3.31 -8.73
N PRO A 229 4.86 3.70 -9.91
CA PRO A 229 3.43 3.64 -10.24
C PRO A 229 2.91 2.22 -10.19
N CYS A 230 1.69 2.06 -9.65
CA CYS A 230 0.93 0.83 -9.64
C CYS A 230 -0.53 1.15 -9.94
N VAL A 231 -0.84 1.37 -11.20
CA VAL A 231 -2.13 1.86 -11.70
C VAL A 231 -2.96 0.75 -12.35
N PRO A 232 -4.27 0.93 -12.54
CA PRO A 232 -5.05 0.01 -13.33
C PRO A 232 -4.57 -0.06 -14.79
N GLU A 233 -4.54 -1.23 -15.36
CA GLU A 233 -4.09 -1.47 -16.74
C GLU A 233 -4.87 -0.66 -17.78
N HIS A 234 -6.15 -0.37 -17.50
CA HIS A 234 -7.01 0.41 -18.39
C HIS A 234 -6.78 1.94 -18.35
N TRP A 235 -5.96 2.44 -17.40
CA TRP A 235 -5.61 3.86 -17.39
C TRP A 235 -4.55 4.12 -18.47
N PRO A 236 -4.89 4.89 -19.51
CA PRO A 236 -3.93 5.17 -20.59
C PRO A 236 -2.88 6.19 -20.17
N ARG A 237 -3.25 7.09 -19.24
CA ARG A 237 -2.43 8.22 -18.82
C ARG A 237 -2.87 8.75 -17.46
N ALA A 238 -1.92 9.27 -16.69
CA ALA A 238 -2.16 10.11 -15.52
C ALA A 238 -1.22 11.32 -15.53
N GLN A 239 -1.63 12.41 -14.91
CA GLN A 239 -0.81 13.63 -14.80
C GLN A 239 -0.76 14.08 -13.35
N ILE A 240 0.43 14.53 -12.94
CA ILE A 240 0.69 15.01 -11.59
C ILE A 240 1.55 16.26 -11.70
N SER A 241 1.13 17.34 -11.03
CA SER A 241 1.92 18.52 -10.87
C SER A 241 2.45 18.57 -9.43
N TYR A 242 3.75 18.47 -9.28
CA TYR A 242 4.43 18.48 -7.99
C TYR A 242 5.30 19.73 -7.86
N ARG A 243 5.16 20.47 -6.77
CA ARG A 243 6.00 21.62 -6.45
C ARG A 243 7.03 21.25 -5.39
N HIS A 244 8.30 21.34 -5.76
CA HIS A 244 9.42 21.21 -4.84
C HIS A 244 10.03 22.60 -4.61
N ARG A 245 9.75 23.20 -3.44
CA ARG A 245 10.17 24.57 -3.09
C ARG A 245 9.75 25.59 -4.17
N THR A 246 10.70 26.15 -4.94
CA THR A 246 10.44 27.11 -6.04
C THR A 246 10.26 26.44 -7.40
N ALA A 247 10.78 25.22 -7.58
CA ALA A 247 10.68 24.47 -8.81
C ALA A 247 9.35 23.69 -8.90
N ARG A 248 8.94 23.37 -10.14
CA ARG A 248 7.73 22.61 -10.45
C ARG A 248 8.07 21.43 -11.34
N TYR A 249 7.48 20.27 -11.06
CA TYR A 249 7.61 19.04 -11.83
C TYR A 249 6.26 18.65 -12.41
N GLU A 250 6.12 18.69 -13.74
CA GLU A 250 4.95 18.24 -14.48
C GLU A 250 5.20 16.80 -14.93
N ILE A 251 4.59 15.86 -14.23
CA ILE A 251 4.84 14.44 -14.38
C ILE A 251 3.72 13.81 -15.16
N VAL A 252 4.04 13.13 -16.24
CA VAL A 252 3.10 12.39 -17.07
C VAL A 252 3.42 10.90 -16.98
N LEU A 253 2.48 10.10 -16.52
CA LEU A 253 2.52 8.65 -16.61
C LEU A 253 1.80 8.22 -17.88
N GLU A 254 2.47 7.53 -18.78
CA GLU A 254 1.92 6.98 -20.02
C GLU A 254 1.89 5.45 -19.94
N ASN A 255 0.79 4.84 -20.34
CA ASN A 255 0.58 3.39 -20.23
C ASN A 255 0.16 2.76 -21.57
N PRO A 256 0.99 2.84 -22.62
CA PRO A 256 0.65 2.30 -23.93
C PRO A 256 0.56 0.77 -23.92
N GLY A 257 1.34 0.11 -23.05
CA GLY A 257 1.40 -1.35 -22.90
C GLY A 257 0.35 -1.92 -21.96
N ARG A 258 -0.53 -1.12 -21.38
CA ARG A 258 -1.52 -1.54 -20.37
C ARG A 258 -0.88 -2.33 -19.23
N SER A 259 0.21 -1.83 -18.70
CA SER A 259 0.93 -2.42 -17.56
C SER A 259 0.41 -1.87 -16.25
N SER A 260 0.22 -2.73 -15.24
CA SER A 260 -0.15 -2.27 -13.90
C SER A 260 1.00 -1.57 -13.19
N CYS A 261 2.25 -1.96 -13.44
CA CYS A 261 3.42 -1.47 -12.72
C CYS A 261 4.70 -1.54 -13.58
N GLY A 262 5.79 -1.01 -13.02
CA GLY A 262 7.10 -0.95 -13.66
C GLY A 262 7.29 0.29 -14.51
N ILE A 263 8.56 0.62 -14.78
CA ILE A 263 8.98 1.75 -15.62
C ILE A 263 9.79 1.21 -16.78
N ALA A 264 9.23 1.30 -18.00
CA ALA A 264 9.94 0.93 -19.22
C ALA A 264 10.96 2.02 -19.58
N SER A 265 10.60 3.30 -19.43
CA SER A 265 11.48 4.44 -19.66
C SER A 265 11.10 5.63 -18.77
N LEU A 266 12.10 6.45 -18.44
CA LEU A 266 11.98 7.68 -17.67
C LEU A 266 12.75 8.79 -18.42
N GLU A 267 12.08 9.91 -18.65
CA GLU A 267 12.62 11.09 -19.31
C GLU A 267 12.47 12.31 -18.41
N LEU A 268 13.52 13.14 -18.34
CA LEU A 268 13.53 14.43 -17.65
C LEU A 268 13.97 15.50 -18.62
N ASP A 269 13.15 16.53 -18.84
CA ASP A 269 13.40 17.68 -19.71
C ASP A 269 13.86 17.30 -21.13
N GLY A 270 13.23 16.28 -21.71
CA GLY A 270 13.54 15.76 -23.04
C GLY A 270 14.76 14.83 -23.08
N GLN A 271 15.41 14.57 -21.95
CA GLN A 271 16.54 13.66 -21.86
C GLN A 271 16.14 12.31 -21.26
N MET A 272 16.44 11.24 -21.99
CA MET A 272 16.20 9.89 -21.51
C MET A 272 17.18 9.55 -20.39
N LEU A 273 16.66 9.11 -19.24
CA LEU A 273 17.49 8.66 -18.12
C LEU A 273 17.95 7.20 -18.32
N PRO A 274 19.05 6.78 -17.66
CA PRO A 274 19.55 5.42 -17.77
C PRO A 274 18.47 4.39 -17.44
N ARG A 275 18.50 3.26 -18.16
CA ARG A 275 17.54 2.15 -17.93
C ARG A 275 17.57 1.67 -16.49
N GLY A 276 16.39 1.39 -15.93
CA GLY A 276 16.24 0.96 -14.54
C GLY A 276 16.25 2.12 -13.52
N THR A 277 16.42 3.36 -13.98
CA THR A 277 16.25 4.54 -13.12
C THR A 277 14.78 4.71 -12.76
N ASP A 278 14.52 4.80 -11.49
CA ASP A 278 13.19 5.08 -10.91
C ASP A 278 13.17 6.34 -10.03
N THR A 279 14.28 7.06 -9.99
CA THR A 279 14.51 8.18 -9.07
C THR A 279 15.05 9.39 -9.82
N ILE A 280 14.51 10.57 -9.50
CA ILE A 280 14.93 11.88 -10.01
C ILE A 280 15.46 12.70 -8.84
N GLU A 281 16.60 13.33 -8.99
CA GLU A 281 17.09 14.37 -8.08
C GLU A 281 16.27 15.66 -8.30
N LEU A 282 15.68 16.16 -7.20
CA LEU A 282 14.88 17.38 -7.23
C LEU A 282 15.79 18.60 -7.03
N THR A 283 15.61 19.61 -7.85
CA THR A 283 16.34 20.90 -7.79
C THR A 283 15.42 22.02 -7.30
N ASP A 284 16.01 23.05 -6.73
CA ASP A 284 15.32 24.26 -6.27
C ASP A 284 15.80 25.47 -7.13
N ASP A 285 15.51 25.42 -8.42
CA ASP A 285 16.03 26.39 -9.41
C ASP A 285 14.96 27.33 -9.98
N GLY A 286 13.73 27.25 -9.46
CA GLY A 286 12.60 28.06 -9.93
C GLY A 286 12.02 27.65 -11.28
N SER A 287 12.55 26.60 -11.91
CA SER A 287 12.15 26.12 -13.24
C SER A 287 10.95 25.19 -13.18
N THR A 288 10.36 24.95 -14.37
CA THR A 288 9.37 23.89 -14.55
C THR A 288 10.00 22.74 -15.33
N HIS A 289 10.12 21.61 -14.67
CA HIS A 289 10.68 20.37 -15.23
C HIS A 289 9.58 19.49 -15.80
N GLN A 290 9.84 18.89 -16.96
CA GLN A 290 8.94 17.93 -17.61
C GLN A 290 9.42 16.51 -17.36
N VAL A 291 8.59 15.69 -16.71
CA VAL A 291 8.90 14.30 -16.43
C VAL A 291 7.93 13.40 -17.17
N ARG A 292 8.46 12.51 -18.00
CA ARG A 292 7.65 11.49 -18.71
C ARG A 292 8.05 10.11 -18.26
N VAL A 293 7.06 9.35 -17.78
CA VAL A 293 7.21 7.98 -17.31
C VAL A 293 6.41 7.07 -18.21
N THR A 294 7.05 6.16 -18.92
CA THR A 294 6.35 5.10 -19.67
C THR A 294 6.29 3.85 -18.81
N LEU A 295 5.09 3.36 -18.52
CA LEU A 295 4.88 2.15 -17.75
C LEU A 295 5.22 0.91 -18.56
N GLY A 296 5.72 -0.11 -17.87
CA GLY A 296 6.04 -1.41 -18.46
C GLY A 296 7.33 -2.01 -17.92
N ILE A 297 7.70 -3.15 -18.49
CA ILE A 297 8.98 -3.79 -18.20
C ILE A 297 10.02 -3.23 -19.16
N PRO A 298 11.23 -2.84 -18.70
CA PRO A 298 12.31 -2.42 -19.59
C PRO A 298 12.61 -3.52 -20.59
N GLN A 299 12.46 -3.23 -21.89
CA GLN A 299 12.78 -4.22 -22.92
C GLN A 299 14.30 -4.47 -22.92
N PRO A 300 14.76 -5.73 -23.14
CA PRO A 300 16.17 -6.01 -23.33
C PRO A 300 16.70 -5.16 -24.48
N VAL A 301 17.95 -4.69 -24.36
CA VAL A 301 18.63 -4.00 -25.48
C VAL A 301 18.71 -4.98 -26.64
N ALA A 302 18.18 -4.62 -27.80
CA ALA A 302 18.39 -5.41 -28.98
C ALA A 302 19.91 -5.59 -29.21
N ALA A 303 20.36 -6.81 -29.53
CA ALA A 303 21.77 -7.13 -29.61
C ALA A 303 22.57 -6.22 -30.60
N SER A 304 21.87 -5.54 -31.52
CA SER A 304 22.42 -4.55 -32.44
C SER A 304 22.84 -3.24 -31.74
N GLU A 305 22.06 -2.78 -30.74
CA GLU A 305 22.39 -1.51 -30.02
C GLU A 305 23.50 -1.73 -28.99
N ALA A 306 23.59 -2.93 -28.40
CA ALA A 306 24.67 -3.30 -27.49
C ALA A 306 26.03 -3.36 -28.22
N ARG A 307 26.05 -3.79 -29.50
CA ARG A 307 27.26 -3.75 -30.34
C ARG A 307 27.68 -2.33 -30.71
N ALA A 308 26.75 -1.48 -31.10
CA ALA A 308 27.05 -0.09 -31.46
C ALA A 308 27.61 0.71 -30.26
N GLY A 309 27.10 0.49 -29.04
CA GLY A 309 27.62 1.10 -27.82
C GLY A 309 29.02 0.64 -27.44
N LEU A 310 29.35 -0.64 -27.66
CA LEU A 310 30.70 -1.19 -27.47
C LEU A 310 31.72 -0.66 -28.50
N GLU A 311 31.34 -0.52 -29.76
CA GLU A 311 32.15 0.00 -30.80
C GLU A 311 32.47 1.52 -30.60
N GLN A 312 31.50 2.30 -30.14
CA GLN A 312 31.69 3.70 -29.75
C GLN A 312 32.60 3.86 -28.53
N ALA A 313 32.47 2.98 -27.52
CA ALA A 313 33.34 3.03 -26.34
C ALA A 313 34.80 2.61 -26.66
N GLN A 314 34.99 1.71 -27.63
CA GLN A 314 36.35 1.32 -28.11
C GLN A 314 37.00 2.35 -29.05
N ALA A 315 36.20 3.18 -29.74
CA ALA A 315 36.72 4.24 -30.60
C ALA A 315 37.08 5.52 -29.81
N ALA A 316 36.73 5.61 -28.55
CA ALA A 316 36.98 6.75 -27.66
C ALA A 316 38.20 6.52 -26.73
N GLN A 317 38.87 5.38 -26.82
CA GLN A 317 40.16 5.06 -26.17
C GLN A 317 41.31 5.11 -27.19
#